data_ae49114c12bae03bf3a02f11a8d3b5c8
#
_entry.id   ae49114c12bae03bf3a02f11a8d3b5c8
#
_cell.length_a   1.000
_cell.length_b   1.000
_cell.length_c   1.000
_cell.angle_alpha   90.00
_cell.angle_beta   90.00
_cell.angle_gamma   90.00
#
_symmetry.space_group_name_H-M   'P 1'
#
loop_
_entity.id
_entity.type
_entity.pdbx_description
1 polymer ?
#
loop_
_entity_poly.entity_id
_entity_poly.type
_entity_poly.pdbx_seq_one_letter_code
_entity_poly.pdbx_strand_id
1 'polypeptide(L)'
;MPGKFETIVAGMLFGLSALAGAQAQNQVSDLPEGPGKLLVEGICTACHQTNQITRSSGYSSAGWQALFSTMVDLSASPREQQEIAHYLATHFPPNTRRAPQEVAGDVQITFHEWQVPTLGQRARDPIQAQDGTIWWAGQWGNLIGRIDPVSGQMQEYPLPQQSMPHSVTLDQAGNVWYTGNKNATIGKFDPKTETIQVYTMPDPDARDPHTAIFDPQGILWFTLQHSNKIGRLDPESGEIRLLEMKTPRSRPYGIKIDAQGVPWVACNGSNCLVKVDPQTLELTEIKLPDAATTVRRLDIASDGMIWYVNSSQGRLGRYNPHNGEIKEWPSPSGPKSHPYAIAIVDDIVWYNESGKRPDMLVRFDPKTEQFQSWPIPSGEVYAGIIRHMRPTAEGNLLIHQSSTNRIIEVKLAPTPEASMKRSQLDL
;
A
#
# COMPACT_ATOMS: atom_id res chain seq x y z
N MET A 1 -18.95 31.34 60.32
CA MET A 1 -19.85 31.38 59.16
C MET A 1 -19.10 30.80 58.00
N PRO A 2 -19.51 29.70 57.38
CA PRO A 2 -18.74 28.99 56.39
C PRO A 2 -19.12 29.46 54.96
N GLY A 3 -18.12 29.81 54.18
CA GLY A 3 -18.25 30.10 52.74
C GLY A 3 -18.18 28.81 51.91
N LYS A 4 -19.17 28.66 51.05
CA LYS A 4 -19.31 27.53 50.11
C LYS A 4 -18.24 27.62 49.02
N PHE A 5 -17.46 26.56 48.87
CA PHE A 5 -16.65 26.32 47.65
C PHE A 5 -17.55 25.68 46.58
N GLU A 6 -17.86 26.39 45.55
CA GLU A 6 -18.42 25.83 44.33
C GLU A 6 -17.27 25.33 43.45
N THR A 7 -17.26 24.04 43.23
CA THR A 7 -16.33 23.36 42.33
C THR A 7 -16.82 23.58 40.90
N ILE A 8 -16.13 24.44 40.14
CA ILE A 8 -16.36 24.60 38.71
C ILE A 8 -15.58 23.46 38.00
N VAL A 9 -16.34 22.51 37.50
CA VAL A 9 -15.80 21.53 36.53
C VAL A 9 -15.68 22.25 35.18
N ALA A 10 -14.49 22.69 34.89
CA ALA A 10 -14.16 23.19 33.56
C ALA A 10 -13.95 22.02 32.60
N GLY A 11 -14.98 21.73 31.79
CA GLY A 11 -14.85 20.85 30.64
C GLY A 11 -13.88 21.47 29.63
N MET A 12 -12.75 20.81 29.39
CA MET A 12 -11.86 21.14 28.28
C MET A 12 -12.55 20.73 26.97
N LEU A 13 -13.31 21.62 26.39
CA LEU A 13 -13.61 21.63 24.97
C LEU A 13 -12.34 22.05 24.23
N PHE A 14 -11.60 21.10 23.69
CA PHE A 14 -10.56 21.39 22.71
C PHE A 14 -11.24 21.98 21.48
N GLY A 15 -11.08 23.28 21.30
CA GLY A 15 -11.52 24.00 20.13
C GLY A 15 -10.80 23.49 18.90
N LEU A 16 -11.53 22.82 18.04
CA LEU A 16 -11.19 22.65 16.63
C LEU A 16 -11.28 24.02 15.96
N SER A 17 -10.18 24.76 15.99
CA SER A 17 -10.03 25.99 15.21
C SER A 17 -10.01 25.65 13.73
N ALA A 18 -11.06 26.08 13.06
CA ALA A 18 -11.30 25.98 11.65
C ALA A 18 -10.14 26.51 10.81
N LEU A 19 -9.55 25.67 9.99
CA LEU A 19 -8.99 26.03 8.70
C LEU A 19 -9.88 25.38 7.62
N ALA A 20 -11.09 25.91 7.52
CA ALA A 20 -12.01 25.63 6.45
C ALA A 20 -11.76 26.62 5.31
N GLY A 21 -11.09 26.16 4.31
CA GLY A 21 -10.93 26.80 3.01
C GLY A 21 -10.97 25.76 1.91
N ALA A 22 -11.88 24.78 2.00
CA ALA A 22 -12.26 23.95 0.86
C ALA A 22 -13.77 24.03 0.75
N GLN A 23 -14.25 24.55 -0.36
CA GLN A 23 -15.67 24.55 -0.73
C GLN A 23 -16.21 23.14 -0.56
N ALA A 24 -17.00 22.91 0.48
CA ALA A 24 -17.88 21.78 0.58
C ALA A 24 -18.92 21.94 -0.56
N GLN A 25 -18.62 21.37 -1.71
CA GLN A 25 -19.68 21.03 -2.64
C GLN A 25 -20.62 20.11 -1.88
N ASN A 26 -21.88 20.49 -1.73
CA ASN A 26 -22.97 19.64 -1.26
C ASN A 26 -23.09 18.45 -2.24
N GLN A 27 -22.20 17.47 -2.11
CA GLN A 27 -22.42 16.17 -2.70
C GLN A 27 -23.47 15.50 -1.84
N VAL A 28 -24.66 15.36 -2.39
CA VAL A 28 -25.70 14.49 -1.81
C VAL A 28 -25.03 13.16 -1.52
N SER A 29 -25.06 12.75 -0.28
CA SER A 29 -24.44 11.49 0.16
C SER A 29 -25.14 10.32 -0.55
N ASP A 30 -24.36 9.49 -1.24
CA ASP A 30 -24.85 8.25 -1.87
C ASP A 30 -25.19 7.14 -0.86
N LEU A 31 -25.18 7.46 0.44
CA LEU A 31 -25.52 6.50 1.49
C LEU A 31 -27.04 6.28 1.53
N PRO A 32 -27.50 5.02 1.63
CA PRO A 32 -28.92 4.71 1.74
C PRO A 32 -29.58 5.41 2.94
N GLU A 33 -30.84 5.80 2.79
CA GLU A 33 -31.62 6.37 3.89
C GLU A 33 -31.90 5.32 4.98
N GLY A 34 -31.81 5.73 6.25
CA GLY A 34 -32.13 4.87 7.38
C GLY A 34 -31.50 5.33 8.70
N PRO A 35 -31.91 4.72 9.81
CA PRO A 35 -31.28 4.96 11.13
C PRO A 35 -29.78 4.69 11.04
N GLY A 36 -28.95 5.58 11.62
CA GLY A 36 -27.49 5.48 11.59
C GLY A 36 -26.81 6.17 10.39
N LYS A 37 -27.55 6.60 9.34
CA LYS A 37 -26.96 7.31 8.18
C LYS A 37 -26.13 8.52 8.61
N LEU A 38 -26.72 9.39 9.44
CA LEU A 38 -26.05 10.63 9.91
C LEU A 38 -24.80 10.33 10.75
N LEU A 39 -24.82 9.25 11.55
CA LEU A 39 -23.64 8.82 12.31
C LEU A 39 -22.52 8.34 11.36
N VAL A 40 -22.86 7.55 10.37
CA VAL A 40 -21.89 7.10 9.35
C VAL A 40 -21.35 8.29 8.54
N GLU A 41 -22.20 9.22 8.14
CA GLU A 41 -21.78 10.46 7.47
C GLU A 41 -20.84 11.29 8.35
N GLY A 42 -21.19 11.53 9.61
CA GLY A 42 -20.40 12.38 10.51
C GLY A 42 -19.08 11.75 10.93
N ILE A 43 -19.05 10.45 11.19
CA ILE A 43 -17.88 9.76 11.75
C ILE A 43 -17.00 9.20 10.64
N CYS A 44 -17.56 8.41 9.72
CA CYS A 44 -16.75 7.69 8.74
C CYS A 44 -16.24 8.60 7.61
N THR A 45 -16.97 9.65 7.23
CA THR A 45 -16.53 10.54 6.16
C THR A 45 -15.46 11.53 6.59
N ALA A 46 -15.14 11.61 7.86
CA ALA A 46 -13.97 12.34 8.35
C ALA A 46 -12.66 11.84 7.71
N CYS A 47 -12.59 10.54 7.40
CA CYS A 47 -11.42 9.89 6.79
C CYS A 47 -11.71 9.23 5.45
N HIS A 48 -12.96 8.89 5.15
CA HIS A 48 -13.36 8.14 3.96
C HIS A 48 -14.26 8.97 3.05
N GLN A 49 -14.12 8.75 1.73
CA GLN A 49 -15.15 9.18 0.81
C GLN A 49 -16.33 8.20 0.86
N THR A 50 -17.55 8.68 0.65
CA THR A 50 -18.78 7.86 0.68
C THR A 50 -18.70 6.64 -0.23
N ASN A 51 -18.05 6.76 -1.40
CA ASN A 51 -17.86 5.65 -2.31
C ASN A 51 -17.01 4.50 -1.75
N GLN A 52 -16.15 4.74 -0.76
CA GLN A 52 -15.41 3.69 -0.08
C GLN A 52 -16.32 2.88 0.85
N ILE A 53 -17.34 3.52 1.40
CA ILE A 53 -18.35 2.88 2.24
C ILE A 53 -19.34 2.11 1.37
N THR A 54 -19.92 2.76 0.36
CA THR A 54 -20.95 2.16 -0.52
C THR A 54 -20.44 1.00 -1.37
N ARG A 55 -19.13 0.90 -1.58
CA ARG A 55 -18.48 -0.23 -2.27
C ARG A 55 -18.01 -1.34 -1.32
N SER A 56 -18.05 -1.10 -0.01
CA SER A 56 -17.73 -2.10 0.98
C SER A 56 -18.96 -2.97 1.27
N SER A 57 -18.74 -4.25 1.57
CA SER A 57 -19.79 -5.21 1.93
C SER A 57 -19.13 -6.45 2.53
N GLY A 58 -19.90 -7.33 3.13
CA GLY A 58 -19.40 -8.64 3.51
C GLY A 58 -19.39 -8.92 5.00
N TYR A 59 -19.77 -7.96 5.85
CA TYR A 59 -19.75 -8.17 7.30
C TYR A 59 -21.14 -8.24 7.90
N SER A 60 -21.27 -9.09 8.93
CA SER A 60 -22.35 -9.02 9.93
C SER A 60 -22.21 -7.74 10.76
N SER A 61 -23.21 -7.42 11.56
CA SER A 61 -23.12 -6.27 12.49
C SER A 61 -21.91 -6.37 13.43
N ALA A 62 -21.65 -7.55 13.99
CA ALA A 62 -20.46 -7.78 14.81
C ALA A 62 -19.16 -7.63 14.02
N GLY A 63 -19.12 -8.10 12.77
CA GLY A 63 -17.96 -7.94 11.89
C GLY A 63 -17.69 -6.47 11.53
N TRP A 64 -18.73 -5.69 11.24
CA TRP A 64 -18.60 -4.25 11.02
C TRP A 64 -18.08 -3.53 12.26
N GLN A 65 -18.60 -3.88 13.44
CA GLN A 65 -18.13 -3.32 14.71
C GLN A 65 -16.65 -3.63 14.95
N ALA A 66 -16.25 -4.88 14.80
CA ALA A 66 -14.85 -5.28 14.94
C ALA A 66 -13.95 -4.53 13.96
N LEU A 67 -14.41 -4.32 12.71
CA LEU A 67 -13.66 -3.59 11.70
C LEU A 67 -13.47 -2.11 12.07
N PHE A 68 -14.55 -1.36 12.32
CA PHE A 68 -14.39 0.08 12.56
C PHE A 68 -13.72 0.38 13.91
N SER A 69 -13.73 -0.55 14.87
CA SER A 69 -12.93 -0.43 16.09
C SER A 69 -11.39 -0.43 15.82
N THR A 70 -10.94 -0.86 14.64
CA THR A 70 -9.54 -0.68 14.23
C THR A 70 -9.23 0.72 13.70
N MET A 71 -10.24 1.56 13.50
CA MET A 71 -10.13 2.89 12.85
C MET A 71 -10.50 4.02 13.80
N VAL A 72 -11.52 3.81 14.63
CA VAL A 72 -12.06 4.82 15.55
C VAL A 72 -12.48 4.17 16.86
N ASP A 73 -12.17 4.83 17.98
CA ASP A 73 -12.65 4.41 19.29
C ASP A 73 -14.03 5.02 19.58
N LEU A 74 -15.04 4.18 19.59
CA LEU A 74 -16.42 4.51 19.96
C LEU A 74 -16.84 3.80 21.26
N SER A 75 -15.90 3.31 22.06
CA SER A 75 -16.19 2.57 23.30
C SER A 75 -16.98 3.40 24.34
N ALA A 76 -16.81 4.72 24.31
CA ALA A 76 -17.57 5.66 25.13
C ALA A 76 -19.03 5.86 24.65
N SER A 77 -19.39 5.43 23.45
CA SER A 77 -20.71 5.62 22.83
C SER A 77 -21.28 4.28 22.32
N PRO A 78 -21.56 3.30 23.18
CA PRO A 78 -21.97 1.95 22.76
C PRO A 78 -23.25 1.92 21.92
N ARG A 79 -24.19 2.85 22.15
CA ARG A 79 -25.44 2.94 21.39
C ARG A 79 -25.17 3.35 19.95
N GLU A 80 -24.36 4.39 19.74
CA GLU A 80 -23.99 4.87 18.40
C GLU A 80 -23.16 3.81 17.66
N GLN A 81 -22.27 3.13 18.38
CA GLN A 81 -21.50 2.01 17.84
C GLN A 81 -22.41 0.89 17.30
N GLN A 82 -23.45 0.52 18.05
CA GLN A 82 -24.42 -0.48 17.62
C GLN A 82 -25.27 0.00 16.45
N GLU A 83 -25.68 1.27 16.45
CA GLU A 83 -26.49 1.86 15.38
C GLU A 83 -25.71 1.92 14.08
N ILE A 84 -24.44 2.33 14.10
CA ILE A 84 -23.53 2.31 12.95
C ILE A 84 -23.36 0.87 12.43
N ALA A 85 -23.08 -0.08 13.32
CA ALA A 85 -22.87 -1.47 12.93
C ALA A 85 -24.13 -2.09 12.30
N HIS A 86 -25.30 -1.78 12.85
CA HIS A 86 -26.58 -2.23 12.31
C HIS A 86 -26.87 -1.61 10.94
N TYR A 87 -26.67 -0.30 10.79
CA TYR A 87 -26.82 0.40 9.52
C TYR A 87 -25.95 -0.20 8.43
N LEU A 88 -24.65 -0.38 8.71
CA LEU A 88 -23.71 -0.95 7.76
C LEU A 88 -24.05 -2.40 7.39
N ALA A 89 -24.46 -3.23 8.36
CA ALA A 89 -24.87 -4.61 8.09
C ALA A 89 -26.16 -4.70 7.28
N THR A 90 -27.09 -3.77 7.47
CA THR A 90 -28.36 -3.72 6.73
C THR A 90 -28.16 -3.31 5.29
N HIS A 91 -27.36 -2.28 5.05
CA HIS A 91 -27.19 -1.71 3.70
C HIS A 91 -26.03 -2.30 2.93
N PHE A 92 -25.03 -2.89 3.60
CA PHE A 92 -23.84 -3.49 3.00
C PHE A 92 -23.58 -4.91 3.54
N PRO A 93 -24.57 -5.81 3.43
CA PRO A 93 -24.46 -7.19 3.94
C PRO A 93 -23.44 -8.00 3.14
N PRO A 94 -23.11 -9.22 3.57
CA PRO A 94 -22.34 -10.18 2.79
C PRO A 94 -22.88 -10.31 1.36
N ASN A 95 -22.01 -10.16 0.38
CA ASN A 95 -22.37 -10.01 -1.02
C ASN A 95 -21.50 -10.89 -1.92
N THR A 96 -22.12 -11.83 -2.62
CA THR A 96 -21.46 -12.76 -3.55
C THR A 96 -21.13 -12.16 -4.91
N ARG A 97 -21.62 -10.95 -5.25
CA ARG A 97 -21.38 -10.33 -6.58
C ARG A 97 -19.91 -10.05 -6.87
N ARG A 98 -19.07 -9.99 -5.83
CA ARG A 98 -17.63 -9.79 -5.92
C ARG A 98 -16.84 -10.99 -5.45
N ALA A 99 -17.47 -12.14 -5.32
CA ALA A 99 -16.76 -13.36 -4.95
C ALA A 99 -15.59 -13.62 -5.91
N PRO A 100 -14.42 -14.02 -5.39
CA PRO A 100 -13.29 -14.39 -6.21
C PRO A 100 -13.50 -15.77 -6.85
N GLN A 101 -12.67 -16.04 -7.86
CA GLN A 101 -12.45 -17.40 -8.32
C GLN A 101 -11.24 -17.97 -7.55
N GLU A 102 -11.48 -18.89 -6.65
CA GLU A 102 -10.40 -19.60 -5.97
C GLU A 102 -9.81 -20.66 -6.91
N VAL A 103 -8.49 -20.75 -6.94
CA VAL A 103 -7.75 -21.75 -7.68
C VAL A 103 -6.97 -22.60 -6.69
N ALA A 104 -7.37 -23.88 -6.59
CA ALA A 104 -6.70 -24.86 -5.73
C ALA A 104 -5.31 -25.22 -6.28
N GLY A 105 -4.43 -25.74 -5.41
CA GLY A 105 -3.12 -26.26 -5.76
C GLY A 105 -2.40 -26.83 -4.55
N ASP A 106 -1.18 -27.33 -4.76
CA ASP A 106 -0.43 -28.08 -3.75
C ASP A 106 0.40 -27.19 -2.81
N VAL A 107 0.62 -25.93 -3.18
CA VAL A 107 1.40 -25.00 -2.36
C VAL A 107 0.60 -24.59 -1.13
N GLN A 108 1.22 -24.70 0.04
CA GLN A 108 0.63 -24.28 1.31
C GLN A 108 1.25 -22.94 1.75
N ILE A 109 0.40 -22.05 2.24
CA ILE A 109 0.81 -20.77 2.82
C ILE A 109 0.11 -20.56 4.16
N THR A 110 0.67 -19.70 4.99
CA THR A 110 0.02 -19.22 6.21
C THR A 110 0.10 -17.70 6.29
N PHE A 111 -0.99 -17.08 6.76
CA PHE A 111 -1.04 -15.65 7.01
C PHE A 111 -0.83 -15.38 8.50
N HIS A 112 0.10 -14.50 8.80
CA HIS A 112 0.27 -13.94 10.14
C HIS A 112 -0.03 -12.45 10.09
N GLU A 113 -1.10 -12.02 10.77
CA GLU A 113 -1.59 -10.64 10.73
C GLU A 113 -1.32 -9.93 12.06
N TRP A 114 -0.71 -8.75 12.01
CA TRP A 114 -0.55 -7.86 13.15
C TRP A 114 -1.43 -6.62 12.97
N GLN A 115 -2.27 -6.34 13.95
CA GLN A 115 -2.97 -5.06 14.03
C GLN A 115 -2.03 -4.01 14.62
N VAL A 116 -1.81 -2.90 13.91
CA VAL A 116 -0.93 -1.83 14.37
C VAL A 116 -1.62 -0.95 15.43
N PRO A 117 -0.85 -0.33 16.37
CA PRO A 117 -1.41 0.29 17.58
C PRO A 117 -2.32 1.49 17.32
N THR A 118 -1.86 2.49 16.55
CA THR A 118 -2.65 3.70 16.31
C THR A 118 -3.83 3.42 15.39
N LEU A 119 -5.03 3.69 15.86
CA LEU A 119 -6.26 3.46 15.11
C LEU A 119 -6.33 4.33 13.85
N GLY A 120 -6.83 3.74 12.76
CA GLY A 120 -7.06 4.46 11.51
C GLY A 120 -5.82 5.03 10.83
N GLN A 121 -4.62 4.63 11.25
CA GLN A 121 -3.38 5.17 10.69
C GLN A 121 -3.14 4.81 9.21
N ARG A 122 -3.92 3.87 8.67
CA ARG A 122 -3.73 3.36 7.31
C ARG A 122 -2.33 2.80 7.11
N ALA A 123 -1.99 1.76 7.87
CA ALA A 123 -0.72 1.05 7.77
C ALA A 123 -0.50 0.49 6.36
N ARG A 124 0.72 0.68 5.82
CA ARG A 124 1.03 0.32 4.44
C ARG A 124 2.51 0.16 4.18
N ASP A 125 2.83 -0.41 3.02
CA ASP A 125 4.17 -0.54 2.45
C ASP A 125 5.21 -1.18 3.40
N PRO A 126 4.92 -2.35 4.02
CA PRO A 126 5.86 -2.98 4.95
C PRO A 126 7.16 -3.39 4.24
N ILE A 127 8.27 -3.29 4.97
CA ILE A 127 9.60 -3.71 4.53
C ILE A 127 10.37 -4.32 5.70
N GLN A 128 11.06 -5.42 5.46
CA GLN A 128 11.93 -6.05 6.45
C GLN A 128 13.32 -5.38 6.44
N ALA A 129 13.83 -5.07 7.61
CA ALA A 129 15.21 -4.63 7.83
C ALA A 129 16.16 -5.83 7.96
N GLN A 130 17.48 -5.56 7.90
CA GLN A 130 18.50 -6.60 8.02
C GLN A 130 18.50 -7.30 9.39
N ASP A 131 18.01 -6.62 10.45
CA ASP A 131 17.83 -7.18 11.79
C ASP A 131 16.55 -8.03 11.93
N GLY A 132 15.81 -8.24 10.84
CA GLY A 132 14.56 -8.99 10.82
C GLY A 132 13.34 -8.18 11.22
N THR A 133 13.47 -6.96 11.73
CA THR A 133 12.34 -6.11 12.08
C THR A 133 11.60 -5.62 10.84
N ILE A 134 10.30 -5.36 10.96
CA ILE A 134 9.48 -4.91 9.85
C ILE A 134 9.05 -3.47 10.10
N TRP A 135 9.32 -2.59 9.14
CA TRP A 135 8.92 -1.19 9.15
C TRP A 135 7.72 -0.96 8.26
N TRP A 136 6.86 -0.01 8.60
CA TRP A 136 5.71 0.40 7.78
C TRP A 136 5.47 1.90 7.81
N ALA A 137 4.73 2.41 6.82
CA ALA A 137 4.19 3.77 6.81
C ALA A 137 2.79 3.79 7.41
N GLY A 138 2.55 4.60 8.43
CA GLY A 138 1.22 4.93 8.98
C GLY A 138 0.74 6.23 8.36
N GLN A 139 0.17 6.16 7.13
CA GLN A 139 -0.06 7.33 6.29
C GLN A 139 -0.93 8.39 6.97
N TRP A 140 -2.09 8.02 7.46
CA TRP A 140 -3.01 8.97 8.10
C TRP A 140 -2.66 9.24 9.57
N GLY A 141 -1.93 8.35 10.18
CA GLY A 141 -1.34 8.57 11.51
C GLY A 141 -0.17 9.55 11.50
N ASN A 142 0.34 9.91 10.31
CA ASN A 142 1.54 10.75 10.13
C ASN A 142 2.75 10.21 10.90
N LEU A 143 2.99 8.91 10.78
CA LEU A 143 4.03 8.19 11.51
C LEU A 143 4.68 7.11 10.62
N ILE A 144 5.81 6.60 11.08
CA ILE A 144 6.34 5.29 10.68
C ILE A 144 6.30 4.35 11.88
N GLY A 145 6.12 3.06 11.63
CA GLY A 145 6.10 2.07 12.68
C GLY A 145 7.09 0.96 12.45
N ARG A 146 7.45 0.28 13.52
CA ARG A 146 8.35 -0.87 13.57
C ARG A 146 7.70 -1.99 14.37
N ILE A 147 7.83 -3.23 13.90
CA ILE A 147 7.49 -4.44 14.64
C ILE A 147 8.68 -5.40 14.68
N ASP A 148 8.90 -6.00 15.82
CA ASP A 148 9.68 -7.22 15.96
C ASP A 148 8.72 -8.41 15.69
N PRO A 149 8.89 -9.14 14.59
CA PRO A 149 7.94 -10.21 14.22
C PRO A 149 8.02 -11.43 15.15
N VAL A 150 9.09 -11.56 15.95
CA VAL A 150 9.25 -12.68 16.89
C VAL A 150 8.49 -12.43 18.17
N SER A 151 8.64 -11.24 18.76
CA SER A 151 7.96 -10.86 20.00
C SER A 151 6.59 -10.23 19.79
N GLY A 152 6.31 -9.73 18.59
CA GLY A 152 5.11 -8.93 18.26
C GLY A 152 5.14 -7.51 18.85
N GLN A 153 6.25 -7.08 19.46
CA GLN A 153 6.39 -5.74 20.01
C GLN A 153 6.43 -4.70 18.91
N MET A 154 5.66 -3.63 19.08
CA MET A 154 5.54 -2.54 18.13
C MET A 154 5.98 -1.21 18.74
N GLN A 155 6.56 -0.36 17.90
CA GLN A 155 6.91 1.01 18.23
C GLN A 155 6.53 1.92 17.07
N GLU A 156 6.02 3.11 17.38
CA GLU A 156 5.59 4.10 16.38
C GLU A 156 6.33 5.41 16.61
N TYR A 157 6.75 6.04 15.51
CA TYR A 157 7.54 7.26 15.52
C TYR A 157 6.79 8.35 14.74
N PRO A 158 6.35 9.45 15.41
CA PRO A 158 5.68 10.54 14.74
C PRO A 158 6.62 11.25 13.76
N LEU A 159 6.08 11.63 12.62
CA LEU A 159 6.81 12.36 11.59
C LEU A 159 6.51 13.87 11.64
N PRO A 160 7.38 14.70 11.03
CA PRO A 160 7.11 16.13 10.87
C PRO A 160 5.70 16.39 10.31
N GLN A 161 5.14 17.53 10.67
CA GLN A 161 3.74 17.87 10.40
C GLN A 161 3.37 17.69 8.92
N GLN A 162 2.25 17.06 8.66
CA GLN A 162 1.70 16.81 7.33
C GLN A 162 2.56 15.95 6.38
N SER A 163 3.53 15.19 6.87
CA SER A 163 4.29 14.27 5.99
C SER A 163 3.38 13.26 5.32
N MET A 164 2.46 12.66 6.07
CA MET A 164 1.52 11.64 5.58
C MET A 164 2.22 10.59 4.70
N PRO A 165 3.13 9.76 5.26
CA PRO A 165 4.03 8.92 4.51
C PRO A 165 3.27 7.94 3.62
N HIS A 166 3.69 7.83 2.36
CA HIS A 166 3.07 6.88 1.43
C HIS A 166 3.86 5.58 1.31
N SER A 167 5.18 5.65 1.31
CA SER A 167 6.08 4.51 1.17
C SER A 167 7.23 4.63 2.16
N VAL A 168 7.75 3.49 2.60
CA VAL A 168 9.02 3.37 3.32
C VAL A 168 9.99 2.48 2.55
N THR A 169 11.28 2.78 2.65
CA THR A 169 12.39 1.96 2.16
C THR A 169 13.57 2.10 3.09
N LEU A 170 14.58 1.25 2.94
CA LEU A 170 15.74 1.21 3.82
C LEU A 170 17.01 1.45 3.00
N ASP A 171 17.97 2.21 3.57
CA ASP A 171 19.32 2.26 3.03
C ASP A 171 20.19 1.14 3.60
N GLN A 172 21.40 1.01 3.08
CA GLN A 172 22.36 -0.02 3.52
C GLN A 172 22.82 0.15 4.98
N ALA A 173 22.72 1.36 5.55
CA ALA A 173 23.05 1.65 6.94
C ALA A 173 21.89 1.32 7.91
N GLY A 174 20.73 0.93 7.38
CA GLY A 174 19.51 0.62 8.14
C GLY A 174 18.66 1.82 8.49
N ASN A 175 18.91 3.00 7.90
CA ASN A 175 18.01 4.14 8.07
C ASN A 175 16.73 3.91 7.29
N VAL A 176 15.62 4.42 7.84
CA VAL A 176 14.29 4.33 7.24
C VAL A 176 13.99 5.59 6.45
N TRP A 177 13.79 5.44 5.15
CA TRP A 177 13.43 6.54 4.28
C TRP A 177 11.94 6.49 3.97
N TYR A 178 11.29 7.64 3.98
CA TYR A 178 9.86 7.73 3.70
C TYR A 178 9.54 8.84 2.69
N THR A 179 8.48 8.63 1.93
CA THR A 179 7.95 9.66 1.02
C THR A 179 6.89 10.47 1.76
N GLY A 180 7.16 11.74 2.03
CA GLY A 180 6.22 12.71 2.62
C GLY A 180 5.21 13.16 1.57
N ASN A 181 4.21 12.32 1.32
CA ASN A 181 3.28 12.43 0.20
C ASN A 181 2.45 13.73 0.22
N LYS A 182 2.13 14.23 1.41
CA LYS A 182 1.31 15.44 1.56
C LYS A 182 2.11 16.73 1.55
N ASN A 183 3.32 16.72 2.09
CA ASN A 183 4.16 17.91 2.24
C ASN A 183 5.31 18.00 1.21
N ALA A 184 5.29 17.13 0.17
CA ALA A 184 6.27 17.14 -0.91
C ALA A 184 7.74 17.02 -0.43
N THR A 185 8.00 16.04 0.44
CA THR A 185 9.32 15.78 1.01
C THR A 185 9.75 14.33 0.87
N ILE A 186 11.05 14.07 0.96
CA ILE A 186 11.63 12.78 1.31
C ILE A 186 12.21 12.92 2.71
N GLY A 187 11.90 12.00 3.61
CA GLY A 187 12.48 11.99 4.95
C GLY A 187 13.37 10.78 5.17
N LYS A 188 14.45 10.98 5.94
CA LYS A 188 15.35 9.95 6.43
C LYS A 188 15.26 9.92 7.96
N PHE A 189 14.87 8.80 8.52
CA PHE A 189 14.84 8.53 9.95
C PHE A 189 16.00 7.60 10.32
N ASP A 190 16.81 8.00 11.28
CA ASP A 190 17.85 7.16 11.87
C ASP A 190 17.29 6.43 13.12
N PRO A 191 17.13 5.10 13.09
CA PRO A 191 16.56 4.36 14.23
C PRO A 191 17.42 4.36 15.48
N LYS A 192 18.72 4.68 15.37
CA LYS A 192 19.66 4.69 16.50
C LYS A 192 19.59 5.97 17.30
N THR A 193 19.40 7.09 16.64
CA THR A 193 19.34 8.43 17.24
C THR A 193 17.94 9.00 17.29
N GLU A 194 16.98 8.36 16.62
CA GLU A 194 15.59 8.80 16.42
C GLU A 194 15.48 10.19 15.77
N THR A 195 16.52 10.60 15.01
CA THR A 195 16.55 11.88 14.33
C THR A 195 15.98 11.77 12.92
N ILE A 196 15.37 12.85 12.45
CA ILE A 196 14.80 12.93 11.11
C ILE A 196 15.49 14.04 10.31
N GLN A 197 15.99 13.70 9.13
CA GLN A 197 16.44 14.62 8.10
C GLN A 197 15.40 14.70 7.00
N VAL A 198 15.12 15.93 6.51
CA VAL A 198 14.08 16.17 5.49
C VAL A 198 14.68 16.82 4.26
N TYR A 199 14.34 16.29 3.09
CA TYR A 199 14.70 16.81 1.77
C TYR A 199 13.43 17.33 1.09
N THR A 200 13.36 18.62 0.83
CA THR A 200 12.21 19.28 0.18
C THR A 200 12.37 19.21 -1.34
N MET A 201 11.28 18.96 -2.06
CA MET A 201 11.29 18.99 -3.52
C MET A 201 11.74 20.38 -4.04
N PRO A 202 12.64 20.42 -5.04
CA PRO A 202 13.18 21.69 -5.58
C PRO A 202 12.17 22.46 -6.43
N ASP A 203 11.11 21.80 -6.90
CA ASP A 203 10.06 22.36 -7.73
C ASP A 203 8.75 22.38 -6.92
N PRO A 204 8.08 23.54 -6.73
CA PRO A 204 6.82 23.63 -5.97
C PRO A 204 5.67 22.84 -6.61
N ASP A 205 5.76 22.53 -7.91
CA ASP A 205 4.78 21.68 -8.60
C ASP A 205 5.10 20.17 -8.48
N ALA A 206 6.28 19.81 -7.96
CA ALA A 206 6.66 18.44 -7.64
C ALA A 206 6.06 18.02 -6.30
N ARG A 207 4.82 17.59 -6.34
CA ARG A 207 4.05 17.14 -5.17
C ARG A 207 3.95 15.62 -5.15
N ASP A 208 3.47 15.08 -4.03
CA ASP A 208 3.06 13.68 -3.89
C ASP A 208 4.14 12.62 -4.19
N PRO A 209 5.37 12.70 -3.64
CA PRO A 209 6.30 11.59 -3.73
C PRO A 209 5.62 10.33 -3.21
N HIS A 210 5.72 9.25 -4.00
CA HIS A 210 4.81 8.11 -3.83
C HIS A 210 5.54 6.81 -3.45
N THR A 211 6.25 6.19 -4.38
CA THR A 211 7.00 4.95 -4.14
C THR A 211 8.49 5.24 -4.30
N ALA A 212 9.30 4.79 -3.34
CA ALA A 212 10.74 5.00 -3.34
C ALA A 212 11.52 3.69 -3.22
N ILE A 213 12.69 3.63 -3.86
CA ILE A 213 13.60 2.48 -3.86
C ILE A 213 15.04 2.97 -4.06
N PHE A 214 15.99 2.32 -3.38
CA PHE A 214 17.42 2.53 -3.63
C PHE A 214 17.93 1.69 -4.79
N ASP A 215 18.83 2.25 -5.58
CA ASP A 215 19.66 1.47 -6.48
C ASP A 215 20.92 0.93 -5.77
N PRO A 216 21.70 0.03 -6.40
CA PRO A 216 22.93 -0.52 -5.80
C PRO A 216 23.99 0.54 -5.50
N GLN A 217 23.96 1.71 -6.12
CA GLN A 217 24.86 2.83 -5.88
C GLN A 217 24.45 3.71 -4.70
N GLY A 218 23.30 3.41 -4.05
CA GLY A 218 22.78 4.17 -2.93
C GLY A 218 22.01 5.43 -3.32
N ILE A 219 21.63 5.56 -4.59
CA ILE A 219 20.75 6.64 -5.06
C ILE A 219 19.31 6.25 -4.80
N LEU A 220 18.53 7.18 -4.25
CA LEU A 220 17.10 6.99 -4.02
C LEU A 220 16.30 7.45 -5.24
N TRP A 221 15.62 6.52 -5.88
CA TRP A 221 14.68 6.77 -6.95
C TRP A 221 13.25 6.77 -6.41
N PHE A 222 12.41 7.68 -6.89
CA PHE A 222 11.03 7.76 -6.44
C PHE A 222 10.09 8.30 -7.53
N THR A 223 8.82 7.97 -7.41
CA THR A 223 7.77 8.44 -8.33
C THR A 223 6.97 9.56 -7.71
N LEU A 224 6.49 10.51 -8.56
CA LEU A 224 5.55 11.57 -8.19
C LEU A 224 4.33 11.42 -9.10
N GLN A 225 3.28 10.78 -8.57
CA GLN A 225 2.16 10.27 -9.37
C GLN A 225 1.37 11.38 -10.08
N HIS A 226 0.90 12.38 -9.34
CA HIS A 226 0.06 13.44 -9.89
C HIS A 226 0.89 14.54 -10.55
N SER A 227 2.12 14.72 -10.10
CA SER A 227 3.07 15.65 -10.69
C SER A 227 3.70 15.13 -11.99
N ASN A 228 3.42 13.87 -12.37
CA ASN A 228 3.86 13.24 -13.62
C ASN A 228 5.39 13.23 -13.79
N LYS A 229 6.13 13.03 -12.69
CA LYS A 229 7.60 13.08 -12.66
C LYS A 229 8.19 11.82 -12.00
N ILE A 230 9.46 11.56 -12.30
CA ILE A 230 10.31 10.60 -11.59
C ILE A 230 11.40 11.40 -10.89
N GLY A 231 11.65 11.12 -9.62
CA GLY A 231 12.69 11.78 -8.83
C GLY A 231 13.90 10.89 -8.61
N ARG A 232 15.08 11.53 -8.53
CA ARG A 232 16.36 10.95 -8.15
C ARG A 232 16.95 11.82 -7.04
N LEU A 233 17.19 11.26 -5.87
CA LEU A 233 17.86 11.90 -4.76
C LEU A 233 19.20 11.21 -4.51
N ASP A 234 20.25 11.97 -4.49
CA ASP A 234 21.56 11.56 -4.01
C ASP A 234 21.64 11.87 -2.49
N PRO A 235 21.69 10.86 -1.61
CA PRO A 235 21.73 11.07 -0.18
C PRO A 235 23.00 11.74 0.36
N GLU A 236 24.12 11.65 -0.36
CA GLU A 236 25.39 12.24 0.06
C GLU A 236 25.40 13.77 -0.17
N SER A 237 24.99 14.19 -1.35
CA SER A 237 24.93 15.61 -1.70
C SER A 237 23.62 16.30 -1.30
N GLY A 238 22.54 15.53 -1.12
CA GLY A 238 21.19 16.03 -0.94
C GLY A 238 20.53 16.55 -2.22
N GLU A 239 21.20 16.39 -3.38
CA GLU A 239 20.68 16.86 -4.67
C GLU A 239 19.47 16.04 -5.11
N ILE A 240 18.37 16.72 -5.43
CA ILE A 240 17.18 16.12 -6.04
C ILE A 240 17.08 16.56 -7.49
N ARG A 241 17.02 15.59 -8.41
CA ARG A 241 16.71 15.81 -9.82
C ARG A 241 15.34 15.24 -10.16
N LEU A 242 14.57 15.98 -10.94
CA LEU A 242 13.23 15.62 -11.36
C LEU A 242 13.18 15.42 -12.88
N LEU A 243 12.66 14.27 -13.30
CA LEU A 243 12.53 13.87 -14.69
C LEU A 243 11.06 13.92 -15.07
N GLU A 244 10.70 14.72 -16.06
CA GLU A 244 9.31 14.83 -16.51
C GLU A 244 8.96 13.74 -17.50
N MET A 245 7.80 13.11 -17.30
CA MET A 245 7.28 12.11 -18.22
C MET A 245 6.90 12.75 -19.56
N LYS A 246 7.25 12.09 -20.67
CA LYS A 246 6.93 12.57 -22.02
C LYS A 246 5.42 12.51 -22.30
N THR A 247 4.75 11.45 -21.86
CA THR A 247 3.28 11.31 -21.97
C THR A 247 2.61 12.07 -20.84
N PRO A 248 1.72 13.05 -21.13
CA PRO A 248 0.99 13.77 -20.09
C PRO A 248 0.10 12.86 -19.26
N ARG A 249 0.03 13.10 -17.96
CA ARG A 249 -0.79 12.34 -17.01
C ARG A 249 -0.53 10.84 -16.99
N SER A 250 0.70 10.43 -17.31
CA SER A 250 1.13 9.02 -17.22
C SER A 250 1.03 8.46 -15.81
N ARG A 251 1.13 9.30 -14.79
CA ARG A 251 1.05 8.93 -13.38
C ARG A 251 2.04 7.82 -13.00
N PRO A 252 3.36 8.07 -13.02
CA PRO A 252 4.37 7.11 -12.58
C PRO A 252 4.05 6.66 -11.15
N TYR A 253 4.03 5.33 -10.93
CA TYR A 253 3.48 4.74 -9.73
C TYR A 253 4.43 3.74 -9.05
N GLY A 254 4.44 2.47 -9.50
CA GLY A 254 5.38 1.46 -9.03
C GLY A 254 6.75 1.66 -9.67
N ILE A 255 7.81 1.42 -8.90
CA ILE A 255 9.20 1.51 -9.38
C ILE A 255 10.00 0.33 -8.85
N LYS A 256 10.85 -0.25 -9.69
CA LYS A 256 11.83 -1.30 -9.35
C LYS A 256 13.16 -1.02 -10.05
N ILE A 257 14.22 -1.56 -9.48
CA ILE A 257 15.58 -1.47 -10.06
C ILE A 257 15.97 -2.86 -10.54
N ASP A 258 16.47 -2.97 -11.78
CA ASP A 258 16.98 -4.24 -12.29
C ASP A 258 18.40 -4.55 -11.79
N ALA A 259 18.90 -5.73 -12.12
CA ALA A 259 20.24 -6.18 -11.71
C ALA A 259 21.38 -5.30 -12.25
N GLN A 260 21.13 -4.49 -13.26
CA GLN A 260 22.07 -3.54 -13.86
C GLN A 260 21.97 -2.14 -13.21
N GLY A 261 21.10 -1.96 -12.22
CA GLY A 261 20.87 -0.67 -11.57
C GLY A 261 19.92 0.25 -12.32
N VAL A 262 19.20 -0.25 -13.30
CA VAL A 262 18.30 0.55 -14.16
C VAL A 262 16.90 0.61 -13.53
N PRO A 263 16.35 1.83 -13.31
CA PRO A 263 14.98 1.99 -12.82
C PRO A 263 13.94 1.67 -13.90
N TRP A 264 12.95 0.86 -13.50
CA TRP A 264 11.75 0.56 -14.28
C TRP A 264 10.51 1.06 -13.55
N VAL A 265 9.64 1.76 -14.27
CA VAL A 265 8.47 2.44 -13.67
C VAL A 265 7.19 2.01 -14.36
N ALA A 266 6.16 1.73 -13.57
CA ALA A 266 4.81 1.45 -14.02
C ALA A 266 3.99 2.74 -14.09
N CYS A 267 3.23 2.94 -15.18
CA CYS A 267 2.39 4.12 -15.39
C CYS A 267 0.93 3.81 -15.11
N ASN A 268 0.40 4.39 -14.03
CA ASN A 268 -0.98 4.15 -13.60
C ASN A 268 -2.02 5.01 -14.36
N GLY A 269 -1.60 5.96 -15.16
CA GLY A 269 -2.48 6.84 -15.95
C GLY A 269 -2.36 6.68 -17.46
N SER A 270 -1.47 5.81 -17.91
CA SER A 270 -1.27 5.47 -19.31
C SER A 270 -0.85 4.01 -19.46
N ASN A 271 -0.93 3.49 -20.68
CA ASN A 271 -0.55 2.11 -21.02
C ASN A 271 0.94 1.99 -21.26
N CYS A 272 1.80 2.37 -20.33
CA CYS A 272 3.24 2.27 -20.54
C CYS A 272 4.03 1.74 -19.34
N LEU A 273 5.17 1.15 -19.67
CA LEU A 273 6.32 0.98 -18.78
C LEU A 273 7.36 2.03 -19.16
N VAL A 274 8.18 2.43 -18.20
CA VAL A 274 9.27 3.38 -18.43
C VAL A 274 10.57 2.79 -17.95
N LYS A 275 11.59 2.86 -18.79
CA LYS A 275 12.98 2.61 -18.44
C LYS A 275 13.69 3.94 -18.27
N VAL A 276 14.46 4.11 -17.21
CA VAL A 276 15.28 5.30 -16.96
C VAL A 276 16.74 4.93 -17.14
N ASP A 277 17.47 5.63 -17.99
CA ASP A 277 18.93 5.52 -18.03
C ASP A 277 19.51 6.23 -16.78
N PRO A 278 20.18 5.53 -15.86
CA PRO A 278 20.64 6.14 -14.60
C PRO A 278 21.79 7.13 -14.78
N GLN A 279 22.47 7.14 -15.92
CA GLN A 279 23.62 8.02 -16.22
C GLN A 279 23.18 9.27 -16.98
N THR A 280 22.44 9.09 -18.07
CA THR A 280 21.98 10.19 -18.93
C THR A 280 20.67 10.81 -18.42
N LEU A 281 19.93 10.11 -17.56
CA LEU A 281 18.59 10.44 -17.06
C LEU A 281 17.52 10.47 -18.17
N GLU A 282 17.78 9.86 -19.30
CA GLU A 282 16.81 9.75 -20.38
C GLU A 282 15.71 8.74 -20.06
N LEU A 283 14.46 9.11 -20.39
CA LEU A 283 13.28 8.26 -20.23
C LEU A 283 12.94 7.59 -21.56
N THR A 284 12.84 6.26 -21.55
CA THR A 284 12.28 5.46 -22.64
C THR A 284 10.91 4.94 -22.23
N GLU A 285 9.85 5.46 -22.87
CA GLU A 285 8.47 5.00 -22.67
C GLU A 285 8.13 3.86 -23.61
N ILE A 286 7.78 2.70 -23.07
CA ILE A 286 7.43 1.47 -23.77
C ILE A 286 5.93 1.34 -23.75
N LYS A 287 5.25 1.54 -24.88
CA LYS A 287 3.80 1.42 -24.99
C LYS A 287 3.37 -0.04 -24.99
N LEU A 288 2.40 -0.35 -24.16
CA LEU A 288 1.72 -1.64 -24.15
C LEU A 288 0.66 -1.68 -25.24
N PRO A 289 0.33 -2.89 -25.79
CA PRO A 289 -0.51 -3.00 -26.99
C PRO A 289 -1.90 -2.43 -26.83
N ASP A 290 -2.53 -2.63 -25.65
CA ASP A 290 -3.88 -2.15 -25.42
C ASP A 290 -3.88 -0.79 -24.71
N ALA A 291 -4.52 0.20 -25.34
CA ALA A 291 -4.62 1.57 -24.82
C ALA A 291 -5.41 1.64 -23.49
N ALA A 292 -6.25 0.65 -23.19
CA ALA A 292 -7.00 0.58 -21.95
C ALA A 292 -6.19 0.00 -20.78
N THR A 293 -4.98 -0.48 -21.02
CA THR A 293 -4.10 -1.03 -19.97
C THR A 293 -3.76 0.04 -18.94
N THR A 294 -3.89 -0.32 -17.67
CA THR A 294 -3.42 0.50 -16.54
C THR A 294 -2.44 -0.32 -15.71
N VAL A 295 -1.17 0.06 -15.74
CA VAL A 295 -0.13 -0.64 -15.00
C VAL A 295 0.02 -0.01 -13.61
N ARG A 296 -0.30 -0.79 -12.57
CA ARG A 296 -0.16 -0.32 -11.19
C ARG A 296 1.24 -0.51 -10.65
N ARG A 297 1.71 -1.75 -10.69
CA ARG A 297 3.02 -2.13 -10.19
C ARG A 297 3.68 -3.14 -11.12
N LEU A 298 4.97 -3.24 -10.98
CA LEU A 298 5.82 -4.20 -11.67
C LEU A 298 6.80 -4.82 -10.69
N ASP A 299 7.36 -5.97 -11.08
CA ASP A 299 8.54 -6.57 -10.47
C ASP A 299 9.41 -7.22 -11.54
N ILE A 300 10.65 -7.57 -11.21
CA ILE A 300 11.66 -8.03 -12.14
C ILE A 300 12.14 -9.41 -11.71
N ALA A 301 12.04 -10.39 -12.61
CA ALA A 301 12.49 -11.74 -12.38
C ALA A 301 14.02 -11.87 -12.55
N SER A 302 14.60 -12.99 -12.09
CA SER A 302 16.05 -13.23 -12.15
C SER A 302 16.59 -13.29 -13.59
N ASP A 303 15.73 -13.61 -14.56
CA ASP A 303 16.04 -13.61 -16.01
C ASP A 303 15.91 -12.22 -16.67
N GLY A 304 15.60 -11.18 -15.88
CA GLY A 304 15.43 -9.80 -16.33
C GLY A 304 14.06 -9.50 -16.95
N MET A 305 13.12 -10.44 -16.96
CA MET A 305 11.75 -10.20 -17.43
C MET A 305 11.02 -9.24 -16.51
N ILE A 306 10.32 -8.26 -17.09
CA ILE A 306 9.52 -7.29 -16.36
C ILE A 306 8.09 -7.81 -16.26
N TRP A 307 7.67 -8.17 -15.04
CA TRP A 307 6.33 -8.59 -14.75
C TRP A 307 5.50 -7.43 -14.24
N TYR A 308 4.27 -7.28 -14.70
CA TYR A 308 3.39 -6.19 -14.31
C TYR A 308 1.94 -6.62 -14.13
N VAL A 309 1.18 -5.84 -13.38
CA VAL A 309 -0.25 -6.06 -13.19
C VAL A 309 -1.05 -5.02 -13.97
N ASN A 310 -1.92 -5.51 -14.86
CA ASN A 310 -2.87 -4.72 -15.62
C ASN A 310 -4.20 -4.63 -14.86
N SER A 311 -4.35 -3.58 -14.06
CA SER A 311 -5.47 -3.43 -13.13
C SER A 311 -6.81 -3.20 -13.83
N SER A 312 -6.83 -2.49 -14.95
CA SER A 312 -8.07 -2.15 -15.66
C SER A 312 -8.71 -3.34 -16.36
N GLN A 313 -7.91 -4.33 -16.74
CA GLN A 313 -8.37 -5.47 -17.53
C GLN A 313 -8.29 -6.81 -16.79
N GLY A 314 -7.79 -6.81 -15.53
CA GLY A 314 -7.67 -8.02 -14.73
C GLY A 314 -6.68 -9.01 -15.35
N ARG A 315 -5.45 -8.58 -15.62
CA ARG A 315 -4.42 -9.42 -16.23
C ARG A 315 -3.10 -9.33 -15.48
N LEU A 316 -2.33 -10.40 -15.53
CA LEU A 316 -0.90 -10.44 -15.28
C LEU A 316 -0.18 -10.29 -16.61
N GLY A 317 0.84 -9.45 -16.69
CA GLY A 317 1.61 -9.22 -17.92
C GLY A 317 3.10 -9.43 -17.72
N ARG A 318 3.79 -9.80 -18.79
CA ARG A 318 5.26 -9.89 -18.88
C ARG A 318 5.75 -9.16 -20.11
N TYR A 319 6.75 -8.31 -19.93
CA TYR A 319 7.51 -7.67 -20.98
C TYR A 319 8.94 -8.20 -21.00
N ASN A 320 9.41 -8.60 -22.17
CA ASN A 320 10.79 -9.03 -22.41
C ASN A 320 11.60 -7.83 -22.91
N PRO A 321 12.54 -7.28 -22.11
CA PRO A 321 13.32 -6.11 -22.52
C PRO A 321 14.36 -6.40 -23.62
N HIS A 322 14.66 -7.68 -23.90
CA HIS A 322 15.65 -8.07 -24.91
C HIS A 322 15.08 -8.08 -26.33
N ASN A 323 13.80 -8.40 -26.51
CA ASN A 323 13.17 -8.52 -27.83
C ASN A 323 11.86 -7.75 -27.98
N GLY A 324 11.36 -7.12 -26.90
CA GLY A 324 10.12 -6.35 -26.90
C GLY A 324 8.84 -7.20 -26.83
N GLU A 325 8.93 -8.50 -26.65
CA GLU A 325 7.76 -9.39 -26.55
C GLU A 325 6.93 -9.06 -25.32
N ILE A 326 5.61 -9.00 -25.50
CA ILE A 326 4.63 -8.82 -24.43
C ILE A 326 3.69 -10.02 -24.43
N LYS A 327 3.51 -10.62 -23.25
CA LYS A 327 2.53 -11.69 -23.02
C LYS A 327 1.68 -11.36 -21.81
N GLU A 328 0.38 -11.58 -21.91
CA GLU A 328 -0.56 -11.38 -20.81
C GLU A 328 -1.42 -12.61 -20.56
N TRP A 329 -1.72 -12.87 -19.30
CA TRP A 329 -2.60 -13.94 -18.83
C TRP A 329 -3.79 -13.35 -18.11
N PRO A 330 -5.03 -13.84 -18.38
CA PRO A 330 -6.18 -13.45 -17.58
C PRO A 330 -5.99 -13.85 -16.13
N SER A 331 -6.27 -12.93 -15.21
CA SER A 331 -6.30 -13.22 -13.78
C SER A 331 -7.45 -14.18 -13.45
N PRO A 332 -7.33 -15.10 -12.49
CA PRO A 332 -8.34 -16.12 -12.21
C PRO A 332 -9.76 -15.60 -12.02
N SER A 333 -9.91 -14.49 -11.30
CA SER A 333 -11.23 -13.89 -11.06
C SER A 333 -11.71 -12.97 -12.20
N GLY A 334 -11.03 -12.99 -13.35
CA GLY A 334 -11.46 -12.36 -14.60
C GLY A 334 -11.24 -10.83 -14.66
N PRO A 335 -11.85 -10.16 -15.65
CA PRO A 335 -11.53 -8.76 -15.98
C PRO A 335 -11.79 -7.73 -14.88
N LYS A 336 -12.63 -8.07 -13.90
CA LYS A 336 -12.94 -7.21 -12.75
C LYS A 336 -12.12 -7.55 -11.49
N SER A 337 -11.11 -8.38 -11.62
CA SER A 337 -10.23 -8.77 -10.50
C SER A 337 -9.36 -7.63 -9.96
N HIS A 338 -9.04 -6.65 -10.80
CA HIS A 338 -8.25 -5.47 -10.44
C HIS A 338 -6.93 -5.82 -9.73
N PRO A 339 -5.99 -6.55 -10.38
CA PRO A 339 -4.67 -6.81 -9.84
C PRO A 339 -3.94 -5.52 -9.46
N TYR A 340 -3.24 -5.49 -8.32
CA TYR A 340 -2.70 -4.23 -7.81
C TYR A 340 -1.22 -4.32 -7.41
N ALA A 341 -0.91 -5.05 -6.34
CA ALA A 341 0.46 -5.32 -5.88
C ALA A 341 1.03 -6.54 -6.60
N ILE A 342 2.34 -6.57 -6.73
CA ILE A 342 3.09 -7.69 -7.31
C ILE A 342 4.44 -7.80 -6.61
N ALA A 343 4.91 -9.03 -6.42
CA ALA A 343 6.27 -9.37 -5.99
C ALA A 343 6.70 -10.68 -6.63
N ILE A 344 8.01 -10.89 -6.77
CA ILE A 344 8.60 -12.13 -7.25
C ILE A 344 9.44 -12.74 -6.13
N VAL A 345 9.21 -14.02 -5.85
CA VAL A 345 9.98 -14.83 -4.91
C VAL A 345 10.38 -16.13 -5.61
N ASP A 346 11.66 -16.42 -5.71
CA ASP A 346 12.19 -17.60 -6.40
C ASP A 346 11.62 -17.78 -7.83
N ASP A 347 11.55 -16.67 -8.58
CA ASP A 347 10.96 -16.58 -9.93
C ASP A 347 9.47 -16.97 -10.03
N ILE A 348 8.80 -17.13 -8.92
CA ILE A 348 7.34 -17.24 -8.84
C ILE A 348 6.74 -15.86 -8.69
N VAL A 349 5.73 -15.56 -9.49
CA VAL A 349 5.03 -14.28 -9.47
C VAL A 349 3.87 -14.33 -8.47
N TRP A 350 3.87 -13.40 -7.54
CA TRP A 350 2.81 -13.21 -6.55
C TRP A 350 2.14 -11.86 -6.77
N TYR A 351 0.81 -11.83 -6.76
CA TYR A 351 0.05 -10.59 -6.86
C TYR A 351 -1.30 -10.72 -6.16
N ASN A 352 -2.04 -9.63 -6.03
CA ASN A 352 -3.37 -9.68 -5.42
C ASN A 352 -4.48 -9.28 -6.40
N GLU A 353 -5.68 -9.79 -6.17
CA GLU A 353 -6.91 -9.39 -6.87
C GLU A 353 -7.76 -8.50 -5.96
N SER A 354 -7.53 -7.17 -6.04
CA SER A 354 -8.16 -6.19 -5.15
C SER A 354 -9.60 -5.80 -5.55
N GLY A 355 -10.10 -6.28 -6.66
CA GLY A 355 -11.48 -6.05 -7.12
C GLY A 355 -12.50 -7.03 -6.55
N LYS A 356 -12.04 -8.06 -5.87
CA LYS A 356 -12.82 -9.15 -5.30
C LYS A 356 -12.97 -9.02 -3.79
N ARG A 357 -13.88 -9.79 -3.20
CA ARG A 357 -14.08 -9.87 -1.76
C ARG A 357 -14.36 -11.32 -1.36
N PRO A 358 -13.53 -11.88 -0.48
CA PRO A 358 -12.28 -11.29 0.06
C PRO A 358 -11.26 -10.92 -1.02
N ASP A 359 -10.32 -10.03 -0.66
CA ASP A 359 -9.12 -9.76 -1.47
C ASP A 359 -8.30 -11.05 -1.59
N MET A 360 -7.79 -11.36 -2.77
CA MET A 360 -7.09 -12.63 -3.03
C MET A 360 -5.60 -12.43 -3.17
N LEU A 361 -4.82 -13.30 -2.58
CA LEU A 361 -3.43 -13.51 -2.95
C LEU A 361 -3.37 -14.56 -4.06
N VAL A 362 -2.66 -14.25 -5.13
CA VAL A 362 -2.52 -15.13 -6.31
C VAL A 362 -1.05 -15.44 -6.54
N ARG A 363 -0.75 -16.73 -6.74
CA ARG A 363 0.52 -17.26 -7.21
C ARG A 363 0.41 -17.61 -8.69
N PHE A 364 1.41 -17.28 -9.47
CA PHE A 364 1.56 -17.71 -10.84
C PHE A 364 2.97 -18.29 -11.04
N ASP A 365 3.05 -19.49 -11.58
CA ASP A 365 4.29 -20.15 -11.93
C ASP A 365 4.60 -19.94 -13.41
N PRO A 366 5.62 -19.16 -13.77
CA PRO A 366 5.94 -18.88 -15.17
C PRO A 366 6.37 -20.10 -16.00
N LYS A 367 6.87 -21.16 -15.35
CA LYS A 367 7.33 -22.39 -16.04
C LYS A 367 6.16 -23.25 -16.49
N THR A 368 5.13 -23.35 -15.66
CA THR A 368 3.94 -24.18 -15.90
C THR A 368 2.72 -23.40 -16.36
N GLU A 369 2.76 -22.07 -16.24
CA GLU A 369 1.65 -21.14 -16.45
C GLU A 369 0.41 -21.46 -15.59
N GLN A 370 0.62 -22.07 -14.42
CA GLN A 370 -0.44 -22.43 -13.51
C GLN A 370 -0.64 -21.37 -12.43
N PHE A 371 -1.92 -21.12 -12.13
CA PHE A 371 -2.33 -20.25 -11.03
C PHE A 371 -2.71 -21.08 -9.80
N GLN A 372 -2.52 -20.46 -8.64
CA GLN A 372 -3.11 -20.87 -7.37
C GLN A 372 -3.48 -19.63 -6.57
N SER A 373 -4.55 -19.66 -5.78
CA SER A 373 -4.98 -18.45 -5.05
C SER A 373 -5.59 -18.78 -3.69
N TRP A 374 -5.50 -17.79 -2.78
CA TRP A 374 -6.01 -17.90 -1.42
C TRP A 374 -6.73 -16.63 -1.02
N PRO A 375 -7.86 -16.72 -0.29
CA PRO A 375 -8.49 -15.57 0.33
C PRO A 375 -7.60 -15.02 1.44
N ILE A 376 -7.45 -13.70 1.48
CA ILE A 376 -6.73 -13.04 2.57
C ILE A 376 -7.69 -12.90 3.75
N PRO A 377 -7.32 -13.34 4.98
CA PRO A 377 -8.25 -13.40 6.11
C PRO A 377 -8.94 -12.07 6.44
N SER A 378 -8.20 -10.94 6.38
CA SER A 378 -8.76 -9.60 6.60
C SER A 378 -9.22 -8.90 5.31
N GLY A 379 -9.39 -9.62 4.21
CA GLY A 379 -9.59 -9.08 2.84
C GLY A 379 -11.00 -8.63 2.46
N GLU A 380 -11.97 -8.66 3.38
CA GLU A 380 -13.39 -8.42 3.07
C GLU A 380 -13.76 -6.95 2.77
N VAL A 381 -12.95 -5.99 3.18
CA VAL A 381 -13.26 -4.56 3.03
C VAL A 381 -12.71 -3.98 1.74
N TYR A 382 -13.54 -3.30 0.97
CA TYR A 382 -13.12 -2.69 -0.30
C TYR A 382 -11.94 -1.73 -0.18
N ALA A 383 -11.91 -0.91 0.86
CA ALA A 383 -10.83 0.03 1.09
C ALA A 383 -9.55 -0.62 1.63
N GLY A 384 -9.60 -1.88 2.08
CA GLY A 384 -8.50 -2.64 2.66
C GLY A 384 -7.49 -3.20 1.68
N ILE A 385 -7.57 -2.85 0.42
CA ILE A 385 -6.76 -3.46 -0.64
C ILE A 385 -5.26 -3.38 -0.38
N ILE A 386 -4.56 -4.47 -0.73
CA ILE A 386 -3.11 -4.52 -0.77
C ILE A 386 -2.61 -3.63 -1.91
N ARG A 387 -1.72 -2.70 -1.59
CA ARG A 387 -1.16 -1.77 -2.58
C ARG A 387 0.32 -1.98 -2.83
N HIS A 388 1.00 -2.68 -1.96
CA HIS A 388 2.40 -3.06 -2.11
C HIS A 388 2.63 -4.44 -1.51
N MET A 389 3.61 -5.13 -2.04
CA MET A 389 4.03 -6.47 -1.67
C MET A 389 5.55 -6.53 -1.79
N ARG A 390 6.23 -7.11 -0.82
CA ARG A 390 7.69 -7.24 -0.82
C ARG A 390 8.11 -8.61 -0.32
N PRO A 391 9.15 -9.22 -0.90
CA PRO A 391 9.76 -10.41 -0.33
C PRO A 391 10.50 -10.09 0.97
N THR A 392 10.60 -11.07 1.87
CA THR A 392 11.52 -11.07 3.01
C THR A 392 12.82 -11.79 2.66
N ALA A 393 13.83 -11.66 3.51
CA ALA A 393 15.10 -12.38 3.37
C ALA A 393 14.91 -13.91 3.44
N GLU A 394 13.89 -14.38 4.17
CA GLU A 394 13.52 -15.79 4.29
C GLU A 394 12.72 -16.30 3.10
N GLY A 395 12.39 -15.44 2.12
CA GLY A 395 11.58 -15.80 0.97
C GLY A 395 10.08 -15.85 1.26
N ASN A 396 9.61 -15.18 2.31
CA ASN A 396 8.20 -14.91 2.58
C ASN A 396 7.74 -13.63 1.89
N LEU A 397 6.45 -13.27 2.04
CA LEU A 397 5.93 -12.00 1.55
C LEU A 397 5.46 -11.13 2.71
N LEU A 398 5.76 -9.84 2.62
CA LEU A 398 5.13 -8.80 3.42
C LEU A 398 4.07 -8.09 2.60
N ILE A 399 2.86 -8.07 3.11
CA ILE A 399 1.71 -7.38 2.56
C ILE A 399 1.01 -6.57 3.64
N HIS A 400 -0.03 -5.83 3.29
CA HIS A 400 -0.79 -5.04 4.25
C HIS A 400 -2.26 -4.97 3.86
N GLN A 401 -3.11 -4.77 4.86
CA GLN A 401 -4.52 -4.43 4.68
C GLN A 401 -4.77 -3.06 5.27
N SER A 402 -4.67 -2.00 4.45
CA SER A 402 -4.65 -0.62 4.93
C SER A 402 -5.88 -0.24 5.74
N SER A 403 -7.08 -0.61 5.29
CA SER A 403 -8.33 -0.21 5.97
C SER A 403 -8.64 -1.03 7.21
N THR A 404 -8.08 -2.21 7.34
CA THR A 404 -8.15 -3.01 8.56
C THR A 404 -6.97 -2.76 9.49
N ASN A 405 -6.10 -1.83 9.10
CA ASN A 405 -4.96 -1.39 9.90
C ASN A 405 -4.00 -2.53 10.26
N ARG A 406 -3.68 -3.39 9.25
CA ARG A 406 -2.87 -4.59 9.45
C ARG A 406 -1.63 -4.62 8.57
N ILE A 407 -0.54 -5.11 9.17
CA ILE A 407 0.65 -5.62 8.49
C ILE A 407 0.56 -7.14 8.50
N ILE A 408 0.94 -7.78 7.42
CA ILE A 408 0.74 -9.22 7.23
C ILE A 408 2.02 -9.83 6.67
N GLU A 409 2.51 -10.88 7.32
CA GLU A 409 3.49 -11.79 6.76
C GLU A 409 2.75 -13.00 6.17
N VAL A 410 3.06 -13.33 4.93
CA VAL A 410 2.62 -14.58 4.29
C VAL A 410 3.81 -15.52 4.27
N LYS A 411 3.76 -16.55 5.07
CA LYS A 411 4.80 -17.60 5.08
C LYS A 411 4.56 -18.53 3.91
N LEU A 412 5.54 -18.62 3.04
CA LEU A 412 5.53 -19.49 1.87
C LEU A 412 6.25 -20.79 2.23
N ALA A 413 5.64 -21.93 1.90
CA ALA A 413 6.38 -23.19 1.98
C ALA A 413 7.56 -23.13 1.01
N PRO A 414 8.78 -23.47 1.44
CA PRO A 414 9.94 -23.43 0.57
C PRO A 414 9.74 -24.35 -0.63
N THR A 415 10.05 -23.86 -1.83
CA THR A 415 10.08 -24.72 -3.01
C THR A 415 11.18 -25.77 -2.85
N PRO A 416 11.05 -26.98 -3.44
CA PRO A 416 12.11 -27.99 -3.36
C PRO A 416 13.46 -27.49 -3.86
N GLU A 417 13.48 -26.63 -4.89
CA GLU A 417 14.71 -26.01 -5.42
C GLU A 417 15.30 -24.97 -4.47
N ALA A 418 14.47 -24.16 -3.81
CA ALA A 418 14.91 -23.20 -2.80
C ALA A 418 15.46 -23.88 -1.53
N SER A 419 14.86 -24.98 -1.13
CA SER A 419 15.36 -25.81 -0.01
C SER A 419 16.74 -26.37 -0.30
N MET A 420 17.04 -26.82 -1.54
CA MET A 420 18.36 -27.29 -1.93
C MET A 420 19.42 -26.18 -1.97
N LYS A 421 19.08 -24.98 -2.44
CA LYS A 421 20.02 -23.84 -2.47
C LYS A 421 20.36 -23.37 -1.05
N ARG A 422 19.41 -23.35 -0.13
CA ARG A 422 19.66 -22.97 1.27
C ARG A 422 20.55 -23.96 1.98
N SER A 423 20.34 -25.27 1.79
CA SER A 423 21.20 -26.29 2.38
C SER A 423 22.64 -26.32 1.84
N GLN A 424 22.90 -25.69 0.69
CA GLN A 424 24.26 -25.52 0.13
C GLN A 424 24.97 -24.27 0.61
N LEU A 425 24.26 -23.30 1.17
CA LEU A 425 24.84 -22.07 1.75
C LEU A 425 25.14 -22.24 3.24
N ASP A 426 24.58 -23.24 3.89
CA ASP A 426 24.80 -23.57 5.31
C ASP A 426 25.94 -24.61 5.51
N LEU A 427 26.66 -25.00 4.44
CA LEU A 427 27.85 -25.85 4.42
C LEU A 427 29.08 -25.06 3.97
#